data_dc82a509520fd2b65837c5004c8d36de
#
_entry.id   dc82a509520fd2b65837c5004c8d36de
#
_cell.length_a   1.000
_cell.length_b   1.000
_cell.length_c   1.000
_cell.angle_alpha   90.00
_cell.angle_beta   90.00
_cell.angle_gamma   90.00
#
_symmetry.space_group_name_H-M   'P 1'
#
loop_
_entity.id
_entity.type
_entity.pdbx_description
1 polymer ?
#
loop_
_entity_poly.entity_id
_entity_poly.type
_entity_poly.pdbx_seq_one_letter_code
_entity_poly.pdbx_strand_id
1 'polypeptide(L)'
;QIPACIWFLTKNKKARTSASGKKLRDRKGEVLFIDARNLGYMKDRVLRDFTQDDLNTVCETFHNWQVAKAGEGKEGYEDEAGFCKSTKLEELVKHDYVLTPGRYVGAVAEEDDGEPFAEKMVRLTGQLKTQFEESDRLEAEIKKNLAGLGYEC
;
A
#
# COMPACT_ATOMS: atom_id res chain seq x y z
N GLN A 1 4.17 -2.69 13.40
CA GLN A 1 3.00 -1.82 13.19
C GLN A 1 1.77 -2.68 12.98
N ILE A 2 0.66 -2.33 13.62
CA ILE A 2 -0.63 -3.01 13.44
C ILE A 2 -1.41 -2.17 12.43
N PRO A 3 -1.79 -2.72 11.26
CA PRO A 3 -2.61 -1.99 10.30
C PRO A 3 -4.01 -1.73 10.88
N ALA A 4 -4.48 -0.51 10.77
CA ALA A 4 -5.84 -0.11 11.15
C ALA A 4 -6.65 0.19 9.89
N CYS A 5 -7.95 -0.11 9.92
CA CYS A 5 -8.88 0.21 8.85
C CYS A 5 -10.01 1.10 9.39
N ILE A 6 -10.32 2.18 8.68
CA ILE A 6 -11.39 3.10 9.02
C ILE A 6 -12.52 2.93 8.01
N TRP A 7 -13.75 2.71 8.48
CA TRP A 7 -14.91 2.54 7.63
C TRP A 7 -15.81 3.78 7.69
N PHE A 8 -16.06 4.37 6.53
CA PHE A 8 -16.99 5.46 6.36
C PHE A 8 -18.31 4.94 5.79
N LEU A 9 -19.37 5.00 6.59
CA LEU A 9 -20.69 4.50 6.25
C LEU A 9 -21.63 5.63 5.85
N THR A 10 -22.38 5.45 4.76
CA THR A 10 -23.40 6.40 4.33
C THR A 10 -24.69 5.69 3.91
N LYS A 11 -25.83 6.22 4.31
CA LYS A 11 -27.16 5.70 3.94
C LYS A 11 -27.63 6.20 2.56
N ASN A 12 -27.04 7.29 2.05
CA ASN A 12 -27.50 7.91 0.79
C ASN A 12 -26.36 8.02 -0.20
N LYS A 13 -26.35 7.13 -1.17
CA LYS A 13 -25.42 7.12 -2.31
C LYS A 13 -26.05 7.53 -3.64
N LYS A 14 -27.33 7.94 -3.65
CA LYS A 14 -28.03 8.39 -4.88
C LYS A 14 -27.42 9.70 -5.39
N ALA A 15 -27.57 9.91 -6.70
CA ALA A 15 -27.24 11.20 -7.31
C ALA A 15 -27.99 12.35 -6.62
N ARG A 16 -27.25 13.40 -6.26
CA ARG A 16 -27.81 14.59 -5.60
C ARG A 16 -26.86 15.77 -5.69
N THR A 17 -27.37 16.94 -5.41
CA THR A 17 -26.53 18.11 -5.18
C THR A 17 -26.17 18.19 -3.68
N SER A 18 -24.89 18.35 -3.36
CA SER A 18 -24.42 18.54 -1.98
C SER A 18 -24.80 19.92 -1.47
N ALA A 19 -24.71 20.13 -0.15
CA ALA A 19 -24.91 21.43 0.47
C ALA A 19 -23.95 22.51 -0.07
N SER A 20 -22.76 22.11 -0.56
CA SER A 20 -21.78 22.99 -1.22
C SER A 20 -22.03 23.18 -2.72
N GLY A 21 -23.17 22.77 -3.27
CA GLY A 21 -23.53 22.92 -4.68
C GLY A 21 -22.87 21.93 -5.65
N LYS A 22 -22.04 20.98 -5.17
CA LYS A 22 -21.40 19.97 -6.03
C LYS A 22 -22.41 18.90 -6.44
N LYS A 23 -22.43 18.53 -7.73
CA LYS A 23 -23.24 17.43 -8.26
C LYS A 23 -22.57 16.10 -7.94
N LEU A 24 -23.15 15.32 -7.06
CA LEU A 24 -22.68 13.98 -6.70
C LEU A 24 -23.33 12.96 -7.65
N ARG A 25 -22.54 11.98 -8.12
CA ARG A 25 -23.02 10.89 -8.95
C ARG A 25 -23.75 9.81 -8.14
N ASP A 26 -24.49 8.95 -8.80
CA ASP A 26 -25.01 7.73 -8.17
C ASP A 26 -23.86 6.74 -7.95
N ARG A 27 -23.70 6.31 -6.70
CA ARG A 27 -22.67 5.36 -6.24
C ARG A 27 -23.29 4.18 -5.52
N LYS A 28 -24.57 3.90 -5.80
CA LYS A 28 -25.29 2.80 -5.19
C LYS A 28 -24.63 1.48 -5.59
N GLY A 29 -24.35 0.64 -4.58
CA GLY A 29 -23.68 -0.64 -4.79
C GLY A 29 -22.15 -0.52 -5.03
N GLU A 30 -21.56 0.66 -4.88
CA GLU A 30 -20.12 0.85 -4.99
C GLU A 30 -19.47 1.08 -3.62
N VAL A 31 -18.23 0.61 -3.49
CA VAL A 31 -17.37 0.85 -2.32
C VAL A 31 -16.03 1.34 -2.82
N LEU A 32 -15.56 2.46 -2.29
CA LEU A 32 -14.21 2.97 -2.54
C LEU A 32 -13.27 2.39 -1.49
N PHE A 33 -12.20 1.77 -1.95
CA PHE A 33 -11.07 1.36 -1.13
C PHE A 33 -9.90 2.32 -1.36
N ILE A 34 -9.27 2.77 -0.29
CA ILE A 34 -8.04 3.56 -0.32
C ILE A 34 -7.05 2.87 0.61
N ASP A 35 -5.88 2.55 0.11
CA ASP A 35 -4.77 1.98 0.86
C ASP A 35 -3.73 3.06 1.17
N ALA A 36 -3.79 3.58 2.37
CA ALA A 36 -2.91 4.65 2.82
C ALA A 36 -1.61 4.14 3.50
N ARG A 37 -1.28 2.84 3.40
CA ARG A 37 -0.11 2.25 4.07
C ARG A 37 1.22 2.87 3.63
N ASN A 38 1.29 3.34 2.40
CA ASN A 38 2.48 3.96 1.82
C ASN A 38 2.55 5.48 2.05
N LEU A 39 1.48 6.09 2.57
CA LEU A 39 1.43 7.50 2.94
C LEU A 39 1.97 7.73 4.35
N GLY A 40 2.35 8.97 4.64
CA GLY A 40 2.83 9.39 5.94
C GLY A 40 4.32 9.16 6.17
N TYR A 41 4.79 9.69 7.28
CA TYR A 41 6.20 9.68 7.69
C TYR A 41 6.33 9.24 9.16
N MET A 42 7.52 8.79 9.54
CA MET A 42 7.82 8.51 10.95
C MET A 42 8.11 9.82 11.68
N LYS A 43 7.18 10.25 12.52
CA LYS A 43 7.31 11.44 13.35
C LYS A 43 8.33 11.24 14.47
N ASP A 44 8.36 10.05 15.00
CA ASP A 44 9.34 9.58 15.97
C ASP A 44 9.60 8.08 15.76
N ARG A 45 10.33 7.45 16.68
CA ARG A 45 10.70 6.03 16.58
C ARG A 45 9.50 5.07 16.54
N VAL A 46 8.33 5.48 17.01
CA VAL A 46 7.16 4.62 17.20
C VAL A 46 5.94 5.14 16.45
N LEU A 47 5.78 6.45 16.39
CA LEU A 47 4.59 7.10 15.86
C LEU A 47 4.75 7.48 14.39
N ARG A 48 3.81 7.05 13.57
CA ARG A 48 3.64 7.49 12.17
C ARG A 48 2.55 8.55 12.12
N ASP A 49 2.77 9.61 11.34
CA ASP A 49 1.85 10.72 11.15
C ASP A 49 1.66 11.01 9.65
N PHE A 50 0.59 11.67 9.27
CA PHE A 50 0.33 12.08 7.89
C PHE A 50 0.77 13.53 7.68
N THR A 51 1.31 13.81 6.52
CA THR A 51 1.50 15.19 6.07
C THR A 51 0.17 15.80 5.63
N GLN A 52 0.13 17.12 5.48
CA GLN A 52 -1.06 17.78 4.92
C GLN A 52 -1.32 17.32 3.48
N ASP A 53 -0.29 17.05 2.71
CA ASP A 53 -0.39 16.56 1.33
C ASP A 53 -0.96 15.14 1.27
N ASP A 54 -0.57 14.25 2.18
CA ASP A 54 -1.16 12.91 2.29
C ASP A 54 -2.67 13.01 2.58
N LEU A 55 -3.07 13.88 3.51
CA LEU A 55 -4.48 14.10 3.84
C LEU A 55 -5.25 14.67 2.65
N ASN A 56 -4.65 15.63 1.93
CA ASN A 56 -5.25 16.22 0.72
C ASN A 56 -5.44 15.14 -0.34
N THR A 57 -4.44 14.29 -0.60
CA THR A 57 -4.51 13.19 -1.57
C THR A 57 -5.68 12.26 -1.27
N VAL A 58 -5.83 11.82 -0.02
CA VAL A 58 -6.96 10.94 0.38
C VAL A 58 -8.31 11.66 0.21
N CYS A 59 -8.40 12.92 0.63
CA CYS A 59 -9.62 13.72 0.54
C CYS A 59 -10.02 13.98 -0.92
N GLU A 60 -9.06 14.35 -1.77
CA GLU A 60 -9.29 14.61 -3.20
C GLU A 60 -9.72 13.35 -3.93
N THR A 61 -9.08 12.21 -3.69
CA THR A 61 -9.48 10.90 -4.22
C THR A 61 -10.94 10.61 -3.88
N PHE A 62 -11.33 10.78 -2.62
CA PHE A 62 -12.71 10.58 -2.19
C PHE A 62 -13.68 11.57 -2.84
N HIS A 63 -13.33 12.85 -2.90
CA HIS A 63 -14.17 13.88 -3.51
C HIS A 63 -14.33 13.66 -5.02
N ASN A 64 -13.26 13.31 -5.72
CA ASN A 64 -13.28 13.01 -7.15
C ASN A 64 -14.16 11.79 -7.44
N TRP A 65 -14.09 10.75 -6.60
CA TRP A 65 -14.96 9.58 -6.71
C TRP A 65 -16.44 9.91 -6.49
N GLN A 66 -16.75 10.90 -5.66
CA GLN A 66 -18.13 11.32 -5.42
C GLN A 66 -18.76 12.10 -6.55
N VAL A 67 -17.99 12.81 -7.33
CA VAL A 67 -18.48 13.74 -8.36
C VAL A 67 -18.64 13.01 -9.69
N ALA A 68 -19.65 13.37 -10.49
CA ALA A 68 -19.74 12.91 -11.87
C ALA A 68 -18.54 13.44 -12.66
N LYS A 69 -17.94 12.62 -13.54
CA LYS A 69 -16.89 13.08 -14.45
C LYS A 69 -17.38 14.37 -15.12
N ALA A 70 -16.76 15.48 -14.82
CA ALA A 70 -17.02 16.72 -15.54
C ALA A 70 -16.46 16.54 -16.95
N GLY A 71 -17.22 16.98 -17.97
CA GLY A 71 -16.83 16.85 -19.38
C GLY A 71 -15.40 17.32 -19.64
N GLU A 72 -14.93 17.03 -20.84
CA GLU A 72 -13.54 17.17 -21.34
C GLU A 72 -12.67 18.19 -20.59
N GLY A 73 -11.59 17.69 -19.94
CA GLY A 73 -10.54 18.52 -19.34
C GLY A 73 -10.55 18.66 -17.81
N LYS A 74 -11.46 18.00 -17.07
CA LYS A 74 -11.36 17.90 -15.61
C LYS A 74 -11.02 16.47 -15.19
N GLU A 75 -9.95 16.34 -14.43
CA GLU A 75 -9.52 15.11 -13.81
C GLU A 75 -10.67 14.54 -12.98
N GLY A 76 -11.19 13.39 -13.39
CA GLY A 76 -12.17 12.61 -12.64
C GLY A 76 -11.44 11.56 -11.82
N TYR A 77 -12.20 10.83 -10.97
CA TYR A 77 -11.66 9.67 -10.27
C TYR A 77 -11.26 8.59 -11.29
N GLU A 78 -10.08 8.04 -11.10
CA GLU A 78 -9.57 6.84 -11.75
C GLU A 78 -9.04 5.88 -10.71
N ASP A 79 -9.16 4.56 -10.97
CA ASP A 79 -8.56 3.55 -10.12
C ASP A 79 -7.04 3.62 -10.26
N GLU A 80 -6.32 3.58 -9.13
CA GLU A 80 -4.86 3.61 -9.08
C GLU A 80 -4.35 2.36 -8.38
N ALA A 81 -3.59 1.54 -9.10
CA ALA A 81 -3.03 0.29 -8.57
C ALA A 81 -2.15 0.55 -7.34
N GLY A 82 -2.38 -0.22 -6.28
CA GLY A 82 -1.66 -0.06 -5.01
C GLY A 82 -2.14 1.08 -4.12
N PHE A 83 -3.04 1.95 -4.59
CA PHE A 83 -3.52 3.08 -3.81
C PHE A 83 -5.05 3.12 -3.67
N CYS A 84 -5.82 3.19 -4.76
CA CYS A 84 -7.26 3.30 -4.65
C CYS A 84 -8.01 2.53 -5.73
N LYS A 85 -9.20 1.99 -5.36
CA LYS A 85 -10.09 1.30 -6.30
C LYS A 85 -11.55 1.45 -5.91
N SER A 86 -12.40 1.74 -6.89
CA SER A 86 -13.85 1.70 -6.77
C SER A 86 -14.37 0.33 -7.19
N THR A 87 -14.98 -0.39 -6.26
CA THR A 87 -15.40 -1.78 -6.42
C THR A 87 -16.91 -1.90 -6.32
N LYS A 88 -17.52 -2.73 -7.17
CA LYS A 88 -18.95 -3.04 -7.11
C LYS A 88 -19.25 -4.18 -6.12
N LEU A 89 -20.50 -4.24 -5.69
CA LEU A 89 -20.96 -5.26 -4.74
C LEU A 89 -20.70 -6.69 -5.21
N GLU A 90 -20.79 -6.95 -6.53
CA GLU A 90 -20.55 -8.27 -7.10
C GLU A 90 -19.09 -8.74 -6.88
N GLU A 91 -18.14 -7.82 -6.89
CA GLU A 91 -16.74 -8.13 -6.61
C GLU A 91 -16.52 -8.41 -5.11
N LEU A 92 -17.22 -7.66 -4.23
CA LEU A 92 -17.16 -7.94 -2.80
C LEU A 92 -17.68 -9.33 -2.46
N VAL A 93 -18.76 -9.76 -3.12
CA VAL A 93 -19.31 -11.11 -2.94
C VAL A 93 -18.28 -12.18 -3.28
N LYS A 94 -17.53 -12.03 -4.37
CA LYS A 94 -16.46 -12.96 -4.77
C LYS A 94 -15.35 -13.09 -3.73
N HIS A 95 -15.18 -12.07 -2.90
CA HIS A 95 -14.17 -12.02 -1.83
C HIS A 95 -14.78 -12.22 -0.43
N ASP A 96 -15.95 -12.87 -0.32
CA ASP A 96 -16.63 -13.17 0.95
C ASP A 96 -16.82 -11.92 1.82
N TYR A 97 -17.07 -10.76 1.18
CA TYR A 97 -17.23 -9.45 1.85
C TYR A 97 -16.05 -9.02 2.73
N VAL A 98 -14.86 -9.54 2.50
CA VAL A 98 -13.66 -9.06 3.19
C VAL A 98 -13.34 -7.64 2.73
N LEU A 99 -13.32 -6.67 3.66
CA LEU A 99 -13.17 -5.25 3.38
C LEU A 99 -11.75 -4.73 3.66
N THR A 100 -10.72 -5.50 3.28
CA THR A 100 -9.31 -5.09 3.40
C THR A 100 -8.87 -4.40 2.12
N PRO A 101 -8.52 -3.09 2.13
CA PRO A 101 -8.20 -2.33 0.91
C PRO A 101 -7.16 -2.99 0.01
N GLY A 102 -6.06 -3.49 0.56
CA GLY A 102 -4.99 -4.11 -0.20
C GLY A 102 -5.40 -5.33 -1.05
N ARG A 103 -6.58 -5.94 -0.77
CA ARG A 103 -7.13 -7.02 -1.59
C ARG A 103 -7.71 -6.51 -2.91
N TYR A 104 -8.16 -5.26 -2.93
CA TYR A 104 -8.87 -4.66 -4.06
C TYR A 104 -8.01 -3.74 -4.90
N VAL A 105 -7.15 -2.94 -4.26
CA VAL A 105 -6.31 -1.97 -4.98
C VAL A 105 -5.20 -2.62 -5.81
N GLY A 106 -4.92 -3.91 -5.57
CA GLY A 106 -3.83 -4.62 -6.27
C GLY A 106 -2.44 -4.20 -5.77
N ALA A 107 -1.42 -4.65 -6.45
CA ALA A 107 -0.05 -4.21 -6.26
C ALA A 107 0.30 -3.18 -7.34
N VAL A 108 1.14 -2.22 -6.99
CA VAL A 108 1.82 -1.40 -7.99
C VAL A 108 2.64 -2.34 -8.86
N ALA A 109 2.55 -2.22 -10.17
CA ALA A 109 3.43 -2.96 -11.06
C ALA A 109 4.86 -2.56 -10.71
N GLU A 110 5.64 -3.50 -10.19
CA GLU A 110 7.08 -3.29 -10.07
C GLU A 110 7.62 -3.13 -11.49
N GLU A 111 8.43 -2.10 -11.71
CA GLU A 111 9.17 -1.97 -12.95
C GLU A 111 10.03 -3.23 -13.07
N ASP A 112 9.81 -3.99 -14.14
CA ASP A 112 10.65 -5.14 -14.46
C ASP A 112 12.06 -4.58 -14.72
N ASP A 113 13.01 -4.97 -13.87
CA ASP A 113 14.41 -4.56 -14.02
C ASP A 113 15.05 -5.13 -15.29
N GLY A 114 14.29 -5.88 -16.08
CA GLY A 114 14.70 -6.47 -17.35
C GLY A 114 15.76 -7.57 -17.19
N GLU A 115 16.17 -7.90 -15.95
CA GLU A 115 17.10 -9.00 -15.69
C GLU A 115 16.33 -10.34 -15.73
N PRO A 116 16.66 -11.27 -16.65
CA PRO A 116 16.01 -12.58 -16.68
C PRO A 116 16.12 -13.29 -15.32
N PHE A 117 15.02 -13.88 -14.86
CA PHE A 117 14.96 -14.54 -13.55
C PHE A 117 16.11 -15.54 -13.32
N ALA A 118 16.51 -16.29 -14.34
CA ALA A 118 17.60 -17.25 -14.23
C ALA A 118 18.95 -16.56 -13.93
N GLU A 119 19.24 -15.43 -14.57
CA GLU A 119 20.47 -14.65 -14.35
C GLU A 119 20.47 -14.02 -12.98
N LYS A 120 19.34 -13.42 -12.59
CA LYS A 120 19.11 -12.85 -11.25
C LYS A 120 19.32 -13.90 -10.16
N MET A 121 18.79 -15.11 -10.33
CA MET A 121 18.97 -16.22 -9.39
C MET A 121 20.44 -16.65 -9.27
N VAL A 122 21.18 -16.76 -10.38
CA VAL A 122 22.61 -17.10 -10.36
C VAL A 122 23.39 -16.02 -9.61
N ARG A 123 23.14 -14.75 -9.89
CA ARG A 123 23.79 -13.64 -9.20
C ARG A 123 23.49 -13.61 -7.70
N LEU A 124 22.20 -13.72 -7.32
CA LEU A 124 21.79 -13.69 -5.92
C LEU A 124 22.29 -14.89 -5.12
N THR A 125 22.26 -16.09 -5.69
CA THR A 125 22.80 -17.28 -5.02
C THR A 125 24.31 -17.21 -4.87
N GLY A 126 25.02 -16.60 -5.83
CA GLY A 126 26.45 -16.30 -5.71
C GLY A 126 26.75 -15.34 -4.57
N GLN A 127 26.00 -14.24 -4.47
CA GLN A 127 26.12 -13.29 -3.37
C GLN A 127 25.80 -13.94 -2.02
N LEU A 128 24.75 -14.73 -1.92
CA LEU A 128 24.37 -15.44 -0.71
C LEU A 128 25.47 -16.39 -0.24
N LYS A 129 26.10 -17.12 -1.15
CA LYS A 129 27.24 -17.99 -0.84
C LYS A 129 28.38 -17.21 -0.24
N THR A 130 28.78 -16.09 -0.83
CA THR A 130 29.83 -15.21 -0.31
C THR A 130 29.49 -14.68 1.08
N GLN A 131 28.22 -14.35 1.32
CA GLN A 131 27.76 -13.87 2.64
C GLN A 131 27.82 -14.99 3.69
N PHE A 132 27.52 -16.23 3.35
CA PHE A 132 27.68 -17.36 4.25
C PHE A 132 29.15 -17.61 4.60
N GLU A 133 30.05 -17.59 3.61
CA GLU A 133 31.49 -17.75 3.82
C GLU A 133 32.03 -16.66 4.77
N GLU A 134 31.58 -15.41 4.58
CA GLU A 134 31.95 -14.31 5.47
C GLU A 134 31.35 -14.45 6.88
N SER A 135 30.11 -14.93 6.99
CA SER A 135 29.46 -15.22 8.27
C SER A 135 30.24 -16.27 9.07
N ASP A 136 30.66 -17.37 8.42
CA ASP A 136 31.44 -18.44 9.05
C ASP A 136 32.83 -17.91 9.51
N ARG A 137 33.45 -17.05 8.71
CA ARG A 137 34.72 -16.40 9.06
C ARG A 137 34.56 -15.53 10.30
N LEU A 138 33.52 -14.69 10.35
CA LEU A 138 33.26 -13.80 11.47
C LEU A 138 32.89 -14.58 12.73
N GLU A 139 32.12 -15.66 12.60
CA GLU A 139 31.78 -16.54 13.70
C GLU A 139 33.05 -17.18 14.34
N ALA A 140 33.95 -17.67 13.48
CA ALA A 140 35.21 -18.24 13.94
C ALA A 140 36.09 -17.19 14.66
N GLU A 141 36.12 -15.96 14.16
CA GLU A 141 36.87 -14.84 14.76
C GLU A 141 36.28 -14.45 16.12
N ILE A 142 34.94 -14.38 16.23
CA ILE A 142 34.24 -14.13 17.51
C ILE A 142 34.57 -15.20 18.52
N LYS A 143 34.46 -16.49 18.17
CA LYS A 143 34.81 -17.61 19.05
C LYS A 143 36.25 -17.55 19.53
N LYS A 144 37.18 -17.25 18.64
CA LYS A 144 38.58 -17.07 18.96
C LYS A 144 38.81 -15.92 19.96
N ASN A 145 38.16 -14.80 19.76
CA ASN A 145 38.26 -13.62 20.62
C ASN A 145 37.67 -13.91 22.02
N LEU A 146 36.52 -14.60 22.08
CA LEU A 146 35.90 -15.00 23.35
C LEU A 146 36.76 -15.98 24.11
N ALA A 147 37.32 -16.99 23.43
CA ALA A 147 38.26 -17.93 24.06
C ALA A 147 39.50 -17.20 24.61
N GLY A 148 40.03 -16.18 23.92
CA GLY A 148 41.11 -15.33 24.41
C GLY A 148 40.76 -14.52 25.66
N LEU A 149 39.49 -14.30 25.92
CA LEU A 149 38.98 -13.63 27.14
C LEU A 149 38.54 -14.62 28.22
N GLY A 150 38.69 -15.95 28.00
CA GLY A 150 38.33 -16.99 28.95
C GLY A 150 36.84 -17.38 28.92
N TYR A 151 36.10 -17.03 27.84
CA TYR A 151 34.73 -17.45 27.64
C TYR A 151 34.65 -18.48 26.51
N GLU A 152 33.94 -19.57 26.74
CA GLU A 152 33.61 -20.56 25.71
C GLU A 152 32.21 -20.29 25.12
N CYS A 153 32.08 -20.44 23.78
CA CYS A 153 30.84 -20.33 23.03
C CYS A 153 30.52 -21.63 22.30
#